data_1495fbd384d457a5b96cdc62becc0180
#
_entry.id   1495fbd384d457a5b96cdc62becc0180
#
_cell.length_a   1.000
_cell.length_b   1.000
_cell.length_c   1.000
_cell.angle_alpha   90.00
_cell.angle_beta   90.00
_cell.angle_gamma   90.00
#
_symmetry.space_group_name_H-M   'P 1'
#
loop_
_entity.id
_entity.type
_entity.pdbx_description
1 polymer ?
#
loop_
_entity_poly.entity_id
_entity_poly.type
_entity_poly.pdbx_seq_one_letter_code
_entity_poly.pdbx_strand_id
1 'polypeptide(L)'
;MRNTVRDHCIDEARHHSYFVYVVHQHWASSTLDRREILGPLYARLIRLFLDPDLDLCRAWLVEAGLDPNDASIILRDYYSPERVAASVRADSFPTLKLMQRVGVLDHPKARPAFVEQKLID
;
A
#
# COMPACT_ATOMS: atom_id res chain seq x y z
N MET A 1 29.97 -15.18 5.67
CA MET A 1 28.58 -15.17 5.12
C MET A 1 27.96 -13.81 5.40
N ARG A 2 27.70 -12.98 4.37
CA ARG A 2 26.97 -11.71 4.58
C ARG A 2 25.55 -12.04 5.04
N ASN A 3 25.07 -11.33 6.05
CA ASN A 3 23.71 -11.51 6.54
C ASN A 3 22.74 -10.78 5.62
N THR A 4 22.35 -11.43 4.53
CA THR A 4 21.47 -10.89 3.47
C THR A 4 20.20 -10.25 4.04
N VAL A 5 19.63 -10.83 5.10
CA VAL A 5 18.43 -10.27 5.76
C VAL A 5 18.72 -8.93 6.41
N ARG A 6 19.87 -8.79 7.10
CA ARG A 6 20.27 -7.54 7.73
C ARG A 6 20.54 -6.44 6.69
N ASP A 7 21.26 -6.81 5.61
CA ASP A 7 21.57 -5.86 4.54
C ASP A 7 20.28 -5.37 3.87
N HIS A 8 19.33 -6.27 3.62
CA HIS A 8 18.01 -5.93 3.10
C HIS A 8 17.22 -4.99 4.04
N CYS A 9 17.17 -5.27 5.34
CA CYS A 9 16.51 -4.39 6.31
C CYS A 9 17.13 -2.98 6.36
N ILE A 10 18.44 -2.86 6.18
CA ILE A 10 19.12 -1.55 6.14
C ILE A 10 18.73 -0.79 4.87
N ASP A 11 18.66 -1.47 3.74
CA ASP A 11 18.27 -0.86 2.47
C ASP A 11 16.81 -0.43 2.49
N GLU A 12 15.91 -1.24 3.03
CA GLU A 12 14.50 -0.88 3.22
C GLU A 12 14.33 0.34 4.14
N ALA A 13 15.11 0.43 5.22
CA ALA A 13 15.07 1.61 6.09
C ALA A 13 15.53 2.90 5.37
N ARG A 14 16.51 2.79 4.45
CA ARG A 14 16.96 3.92 3.61
C ARG A 14 15.90 4.31 2.59
N HIS A 15 15.27 3.33 1.92
CA HIS A 15 14.17 3.56 1.00
C HIS A 15 13.00 4.25 1.69
N HIS A 16 12.63 3.80 2.89
CA HIS A 16 11.59 4.43 3.68
C HIS A 16 11.93 5.89 4.01
N SER A 17 13.14 6.17 4.46
CA SER A 17 13.59 7.54 4.79
C SER A 17 13.56 8.45 3.57
N TYR A 18 14.00 7.94 2.42
CA TYR A 18 13.93 8.67 1.15
C TYR A 18 12.48 8.93 0.72
N PHE A 19 11.61 7.94 0.80
CA PHE A 19 10.19 8.08 0.50
C PHE A 19 9.52 9.14 1.39
N VAL A 20 9.79 9.13 2.69
CA VAL A 20 9.29 10.15 3.64
C VAL A 20 9.71 11.55 3.21
N TYR A 21 10.99 11.73 2.87
CA TYR A 21 11.52 13.01 2.41
C TYR A 21 10.84 13.47 1.11
N VAL A 22 10.75 12.61 0.12
CA VAL A 22 10.15 12.92 -1.19
C VAL A 22 8.68 13.31 -1.05
N VAL A 23 7.89 12.54 -0.31
CA VAL A 23 6.47 12.84 -0.09
C VAL A 23 6.30 14.17 0.62
N HIS A 24 7.08 14.41 1.67
CA HIS A 24 7.04 15.68 2.40
C HIS A 24 7.35 16.88 1.50
N GLN A 25 8.45 16.82 0.74
CA GLN A 25 8.87 17.89 -0.15
C GLN A 25 7.85 18.11 -1.27
N HIS A 26 7.39 17.03 -1.88
CA HIS A 26 6.43 17.09 -2.98
C HIS A 26 5.09 17.67 -2.53
N TRP A 27 4.58 17.25 -1.38
CA TRP A 27 3.34 17.81 -0.82
C TRP A 27 3.50 19.28 -0.42
N ALA A 28 4.58 19.64 0.29
CA ALA A 28 4.82 20.99 0.77
C ALA A 28 4.98 22.00 -0.39
N SER A 29 5.66 21.60 -1.48
CA SER A 29 5.89 22.44 -2.65
C SER A 29 4.74 22.47 -3.66
N SER A 30 3.71 21.63 -3.47
CA SER A 30 2.57 21.55 -4.40
C SER A 30 1.59 22.70 -4.20
N THR A 31 1.08 23.25 -5.31
CA THR A 31 -0.05 24.18 -5.31
C THR A 31 -1.33 23.51 -4.82
N LEU A 32 -2.34 24.32 -4.47
CA LEU A 32 -3.65 23.80 -4.04
C LEU A 32 -4.26 22.87 -5.10
N ASP A 33 -4.26 23.28 -6.37
CA ASP A 33 -4.79 22.48 -7.48
C ASP A 33 -4.08 21.14 -7.62
N ARG A 34 -2.76 21.11 -7.44
CA ARG A 34 -1.99 19.87 -7.45
C ARG A 34 -2.32 18.97 -6.28
N ARG A 35 -2.52 19.54 -5.08
CA ARG A 35 -2.92 18.76 -3.90
C ARG A 35 -4.29 18.13 -4.05
N GLU A 36 -5.22 18.77 -4.77
CA GLU A 36 -6.52 18.19 -5.10
C GLU A 36 -6.40 16.90 -5.92
N ILE A 37 -5.38 16.79 -6.76
CA ILE A 37 -5.10 15.59 -7.57
C ILE A 37 -4.26 14.58 -6.78
N LEU A 38 -3.18 15.04 -6.14
CA LEU A 38 -2.21 14.18 -5.45
C LEU A 38 -2.80 13.49 -4.23
N GLY A 39 -3.65 14.16 -3.47
CA GLY A 39 -4.26 13.60 -2.28
C GLY A 39 -5.01 12.29 -2.55
N PRO A 40 -6.02 12.29 -3.45
CA PRO A 40 -6.69 11.06 -3.87
C PRO A 40 -5.77 10.04 -4.55
N LEU A 41 -4.76 10.50 -5.30
CA LEU A 41 -3.80 9.62 -5.96
C LEU A 41 -2.98 8.81 -4.95
N TYR A 42 -2.54 9.41 -3.84
CA TYR A 42 -1.81 8.70 -2.80
C TYR A 42 -2.62 7.53 -2.21
N ALA A 43 -3.91 7.72 -1.97
CA ALA A 43 -4.77 6.64 -1.50
C ALA A 43 -4.81 5.45 -2.48
N ARG A 44 -4.97 5.74 -3.77
CA ARG A 44 -4.98 4.73 -4.83
C ARG A 44 -3.63 4.02 -4.98
N LEU A 45 -2.52 4.76 -4.88
CA LEU A 45 -1.18 4.19 -4.96
C LEU A 45 -0.91 3.23 -3.80
N ILE A 46 -1.31 3.58 -2.57
CA ILE A 46 -1.18 2.68 -1.41
C ILE A 46 -1.92 1.36 -1.68
N ARG A 47 -3.16 1.44 -2.19
CA ARG A 47 -3.92 0.24 -2.55
C ARG A 47 -3.24 -0.57 -3.65
N LEU A 48 -2.79 0.10 -4.72
CA LEU A 48 -2.11 -0.56 -5.83
C LEU A 48 -0.87 -1.35 -5.40
N PHE A 49 -0.12 -0.81 -4.41
CA PHE A 49 1.08 -1.48 -3.89
C PHE A 49 0.80 -2.60 -2.90
N LEU A 50 -0.31 -2.54 -2.18
CA LEU A 50 -0.60 -3.46 -1.08
C LEU A 50 -1.68 -4.49 -1.42
N ASP A 51 -2.46 -4.27 -2.47
CA ASP A 51 -3.43 -5.26 -2.93
C ASP A 51 -2.71 -6.49 -3.50
N PRO A 52 -3.12 -7.70 -3.11
CA PRO A 52 -2.53 -8.91 -3.65
C PRO A 52 -2.89 -9.08 -5.14
N ASP A 53 -1.89 -9.42 -5.96
CA ASP A 53 -2.11 -9.87 -7.33
C ASP A 53 -2.57 -11.33 -7.32
N LEU A 54 -3.89 -11.53 -7.26
CA LEU A 54 -4.47 -12.87 -7.16
C LEU A 54 -4.26 -13.71 -8.42
N ASP A 55 -4.14 -13.09 -9.59
CA ASP A 55 -3.88 -13.81 -10.84
C ASP A 55 -2.45 -14.35 -10.83
N LEU A 56 -1.49 -13.57 -10.41
CA LEU A 56 -0.10 -14.01 -10.23
C LEU A 56 0.01 -15.09 -9.15
N CYS A 57 -0.64 -14.91 -8.00
CA CYS A 57 -0.67 -15.92 -6.94
C CYS A 57 -1.27 -17.24 -7.44
N ARG A 58 -2.36 -17.19 -8.22
CA ARG A 58 -2.97 -18.36 -8.81
C ARG A 58 -2.02 -19.06 -9.78
N ALA A 59 -1.36 -18.31 -10.65
CA ALA A 59 -0.40 -18.87 -11.59
C ALA A 59 0.72 -19.62 -10.86
N TRP A 60 1.28 -19.07 -9.79
CA TRP A 60 2.31 -19.72 -8.98
C TRP A 60 1.82 -20.99 -8.28
N LEU A 61 0.59 -21.00 -7.76
CA LEU A 61 0.02 -22.20 -7.13
C LEU A 61 -0.17 -23.34 -8.14
N VAL A 62 -0.63 -23.01 -9.34
CA VAL A 62 -0.79 -23.99 -10.44
C VAL A 62 0.57 -24.50 -10.91
N GLU A 63 1.58 -23.63 -11.06
CA GLU A 63 2.95 -24.01 -11.39
C GLU A 63 3.57 -24.92 -10.32
N ALA A 64 3.23 -24.69 -9.05
CA ALA A 64 3.62 -25.55 -7.93
C ALA A 64 2.87 -26.90 -7.89
N GLY A 65 1.96 -27.17 -8.82
CA GLY A 65 1.28 -28.43 -8.99
C GLY A 65 -0.13 -28.52 -8.38
N LEU A 66 -0.72 -27.40 -7.95
CA LEU A 66 -2.12 -27.40 -7.52
C LEU A 66 -3.07 -27.44 -8.72
N ASP A 67 -4.22 -28.11 -8.54
CA ASP A 67 -5.32 -27.99 -9.51
C ASP A 67 -5.80 -26.54 -9.61
N PRO A 68 -6.11 -26.02 -10.82
CA PRO A 68 -6.54 -24.63 -11.01
C PRO A 68 -7.80 -24.25 -10.21
N ASN A 69 -8.73 -25.19 -9.97
CA ASN A 69 -9.93 -24.92 -9.18
C ASN A 69 -9.59 -24.84 -7.68
N ASP A 70 -8.74 -25.77 -7.19
CA ASP A 70 -8.28 -25.77 -5.80
C ASP A 70 -7.48 -24.50 -5.50
N ALA A 71 -6.59 -24.07 -6.40
CA ALA A 71 -5.88 -22.81 -6.28
C ALA A 71 -6.84 -21.61 -6.15
N SER A 72 -7.90 -21.58 -6.96
CA SER A 72 -8.90 -20.50 -6.91
C SER A 72 -9.72 -20.51 -5.62
N ILE A 73 -10.06 -21.69 -5.09
CA ILE A 73 -10.77 -21.84 -3.81
C ILE A 73 -9.88 -21.34 -2.67
N ILE A 74 -8.63 -21.79 -2.61
CA ILE A 74 -7.67 -21.38 -1.57
C ILE A 74 -7.50 -19.87 -1.56
N LEU A 75 -7.30 -19.25 -2.73
CA LEU A 75 -7.09 -17.81 -2.81
C LEU A 75 -8.33 -17.03 -2.37
N ARG A 76 -9.53 -17.44 -2.78
CA ARG A 76 -10.77 -16.81 -2.37
C ARG A 76 -10.97 -16.90 -0.84
N ASP A 77 -10.67 -18.05 -0.24
CA ASP A 77 -10.86 -18.27 1.19
C ASP A 77 -9.80 -17.54 2.03
N TYR A 78 -8.56 -17.43 1.51
CA TYR A 78 -7.48 -16.73 2.19
C TYR A 78 -7.56 -15.19 2.02
N TYR A 79 -7.85 -14.72 0.81
CA TYR A 79 -7.95 -13.31 0.46
C TYR A 79 -9.40 -12.82 0.37
N SER A 80 -10.20 -13.06 1.42
CA SER A 80 -11.53 -12.44 1.47
C SER A 80 -11.40 -10.90 1.48
N PRO A 81 -12.38 -10.16 0.94
CA PRO A 81 -12.32 -8.69 0.89
C PRO A 81 -12.05 -8.05 2.25
N GLU A 82 -12.58 -8.63 3.34
CA GLU A 82 -12.39 -8.16 4.70
C GLU A 82 -10.95 -8.39 5.19
N ARG A 83 -10.39 -9.56 4.93
CA ARG A 83 -9.00 -9.88 5.28
C ARG A 83 -8.01 -9.02 4.51
N VAL A 84 -8.23 -8.84 3.21
CA VAL A 84 -7.40 -7.94 2.39
C VAL A 84 -7.47 -6.52 2.93
N ALA A 85 -8.66 -5.99 3.22
CA ALA A 85 -8.80 -4.65 3.77
C ALA A 85 -8.10 -4.50 5.13
N ALA A 86 -8.22 -5.50 6.00
CA ALA A 86 -7.54 -5.49 7.31
C ALA A 86 -6.01 -5.53 7.16
N SER A 87 -5.48 -6.39 6.29
CA SER A 87 -4.04 -6.48 6.02
C SER A 87 -3.51 -5.17 5.44
N VAL A 88 -4.14 -4.64 4.40
CA VAL A 88 -3.75 -3.38 3.76
C VAL A 88 -3.75 -2.23 4.78
N ARG A 89 -4.75 -2.16 5.66
CA ARG A 89 -4.80 -1.14 6.71
C ARG A 89 -3.65 -1.28 7.71
N ALA A 90 -3.32 -2.50 8.12
CA ALA A 90 -2.21 -2.78 9.01
C ALA A 90 -0.86 -2.42 8.36
N ASP A 91 -0.65 -2.86 7.14
CA ASP A 91 0.62 -2.68 6.41
C ASP A 91 0.84 -1.22 5.98
N SER A 92 -0.24 -0.47 5.69
CA SER A 92 -0.18 0.95 5.35
C SER A 92 -0.02 1.88 6.56
N PHE A 93 -0.14 1.38 7.78
CA PHE A 93 -0.16 2.21 8.99
C PHE A 93 1.01 3.20 9.11
N PRO A 94 2.30 2.82 8.86
CA PRO A 94 3.40 3.79 8.89
C PRO A 94 3.25 4.88 7.84
N THR A 95 2.78 4.53 6.64
CA THR A 95 2.54 5.47 5.55
C THR A 95 1.38 6.41 5.88
N LEU A 96 0.30 5.92 6.48
CA LEU A 96 -0.82 6.74 6.92
C LEU A 96 -0.42 7.75 8.00
N LYS A 97 0.43 7.34 8.94
CA LYS A 97 1.03 8.27 9.91
C LYS A 97 1.85 9.38 9.24
N LEU A 98 2.59 9.04 8.19
CA LEU A 98 3.30 10.05 7.40
C LEU A 98 2.31 10.99 6.71
N MET A 99 1.28 10.48 6.03
CA MET A 99 0.26 11.28 5.34
C MET A 99 -0.46 12.24 6.30
N GLN A 100 -0.77 11.79 7.51
CA GLN A 100 -1.32 12.65 8.56
C GLN A 100 -0.32 13.74 8.97
N ARG A 101 0.92 13.38 9.24
CA ARG A 101 1.97 14.32 9.69
C ARG A 101 2.25 15.43 8.69
N VAL A 102 2.23 15.11 7.40
CA VAL A 102 2.49 16.10 6.33
C VAL A 102 1.23 16.86 5.89
N GLY A 103 0.08 16.58 6.49
CA GLY A 103 -1.18 17.28 6.24
C GLY A 103 -1.94 16.81 4.99
N VAL A 104 -1.59 15.65 4.42
CA VAL A 104 -2.35 15.06 3.30
C VAL A 104 -3.76 14.72 3.74
N LEU A 105 -3.92 14.07 4.89
CA LEU A 105 -5.23 13.64 5.40
C LEU A 105 -6.12 14.80 5.91
N ASP A 106 -5.55 15.99 6.06
CA ASP A 106 -6.31 17.20 6.41
C ASP A 106 -6.90 17.88 5.17
N HIS A 107 -6.48 17.47 3.98
CA HIS A 107 -6.97 18.04 2.72
C HIS A 107 -8.38 17.50 2.38
N PRO A 108 -9.35 18.38 2.04
CA PRO A 108 -10.76 18.00 1.88
C PRO A 108 -11.02 16.99 0.74
N LYS A 109 -10.17 16.96 -0.28
CA LYS A 109 -10.27 15.99 -1.38
C LYS A 109 -9.53 14.68 -1.10
N ALA A 110 -8.49 14.71 -0.25
CA ALA A 110 -7.71 13.52 0.04
C ALA A 110 -8.44 12.60 1.02
N ARG A 111 -8.85 13.10 2.18
CA ARG A 111 -9.48 12.29 3.23
C ARG A 111 -10.61 11.37 2.72
N PRO A 112 -11.60 11.85 1.95
CA PRO A 112 -12.64 10.98 1.40
C PRO A 112 -12.10 9.83 0.55
N ALA A 113 -11.04 10.06 -0.23
CA ALA A 113 -10.42 9.01 -1.04
C ALA A 113 -9.75 7.93 -0.18
N PHE A 114 -9.12 8.31 0.94
CA PHE A 114 -8.56 7.33 1.89
C PHE A 114 -9.65 6.49 2.57
N VAL A 115 -10.81 7.08 2.88
CA VAL A 115 -11.99 6.36 3.40
C VAL A 115 -12.54 5.41 2.33
N GLU A 116 -12.75 5.88 1.10
CA GLU A 116 -13.22 5.07 -0.03
C GLU A 116 -12.32 3.85 -0.29
N GLN A 117 -11.01 4.04 -0.19
CA GLN A 117 -10.02 2.96 -0.31
C GLN A 117 -9.90 2.08 0.94
N LYS A 118 -10.72 2.30 1.97
CA LYS A 118 -10.73 1.56 3.25
C LYS A 118 -9.38 1.58 3.99
N LEU A 119 -8.61 2.63 3.82
CA LEU A 119 -7.33 2.84 4.49
C LEU A 119 -7.51 3.45 5.88
N ILE A 120 -8.51 4.29 6.03
CA ILE A 120 -8.95 4.92 7.29
C ILE A 120 -10.46 4.80 7.45
N ASP A 121 -10.96 5.13 8.63
CA ASP A 121 -12.39 5.19 8.95
C ASP A 121 -12.98 6.57 8.63
#